data_90f6043f8f398b380b572690fb24a93b
#
_entry.id   90f6043f8f398b380b572690fb24a93b
#
_cell.length_a   1.000
_cell.length_b   1.000
_cell.length_c   1.000
_cell.angle_alpha   90.00
_cell.angle_beta   90.00
_cell.angle_gamma   90.00
#
_symmetry.space_group_name_H-M   'P 1'
#
loop_
_entity.id
_entity.type
_entity.pdbx_description
1 polymer ?
#
loop_
_entity_poly.entity_id
_entity_poly.type
_entity_poly.pdbx_seq_one_letter_code
_entity_poly.pdbx_strand_id
1 'polypeptide(L)'
;CPDTDGDGIQDSEDDCPMVAGLAEFNGCPDTDGDGIADNKDRCPKVAGLESMGGCPETDGDGIADGQDACPKVAGPRGNRGCPWPDTDGDSVPDKDDKCPEVPGTVANDGCPEGPTAEDMAKITELSRGIQFAFGATTFTEGTPPVLDAIVSIILKYPTASFSVEGHTDSIGTKGFNQSLSEGR
;
A
#
# COMPACT_ATOMS: atom_id res chain seq x y z
N CYS A 1 -21.20 -46.46 -39.85
CA CYS A 1 -21.72 -45.43 -38.92
C CYS A 1 -21.54 -44.04 -39.55
N PRO A 2 -22.40 -43.06 -39.29
CA PRO A 2 -22.21 -41.73 -39.83
C PRO A 2 -20.97 -41.08 -39.20
N ASP A 3 -20.32 -40.25 -40.02
CA ASP A 3 -19.24 -39.34 -39.68
C ASP A 3 -19.67 -38.01 -40.34
N THR A 4 -20.27 -37.13 -39.55
CA THR A 4 -21.06 -36.01 -40.07
C THR A 4 -20.18 -34.85 -40.51
N ASP A 5 -19.06 -34.61 -39.86
CA ASP A 5 -18.14 -33.53 -40.19
C ASP A 5 -16.90 -33.99 -41.03
N GLY A 6 -16.69 -35.29 -41.11
CA GLY A 6 -15.70 -35.90 -42.02
C GLY A 6 -14.27 -35.88 -41.49
N ASP A 7 -14.09 -35.85 -40.17
CA ASP A 7 -12.75 -35.85 -39.56
C ASP A 7 -12.15 -37.26 -39.37
N GLY A 8 -12.96 -38.30 -39.67
CA GLY A 8 -12.53 -39.70 -39.57
C GLY A 8 -12.94 -40.37 -38.26
N ILE A 9 -13.64 -39.69 -37.39
CA ILE A 9 -14.22 -40.21 -36.15
C ILE A 9 -15.72 -40.37 -36.32
N GLN A 10 -16.27 -41.50 -35.90
CA GLN A 10 -17.70 -41.71 -36.03
C GLN A 10 -18.47 -40.83 -35.01
N ASP A 11 -19.66 -40.30 -35.41
CA ASP A 11 -20.49 -39.47 -34.56
C ASP A 11 -20.73 -40.05 -33.16
N SER A 12 -20.73 -41.37 -33.01
CA SER A 12 -20.94 -42.05 -31.73
C SER A 12 -19.70 -42.08 -30.81
N GLU A 13 -18.53 -41.78 -31.36
CA GLU A 13 -17.23 -41.76 -30.67
C GLU A 13 -16.63 -40.34 -30.64
N ASP A 14 -17.34 -39.39 -31.24
CA ASP A 14 -16.95 -38.02 -31.41
C ASP A 14 -17.62 -37.11 -30.37
N ASP A 15 -16.79 -36.39 -29.61
CA ASP A 15 -17.27 -35.39 -28.63
C ASP A 15 -17.79 -34.13 -29.33
N CYS A 16 -17.43 -33.88 -30.61
CA CYS A 16 -17.79 -32.71 -31.40
C CYS A 16 -18.34 -33.05 -32.81
N PRO A 17 -19.36 -33.91 -32.98
CA PRO A 17 -19.72 -34.57 -34.25
C PRO A 17 -20.20 -33.65 -35.38
N MET A 18 -20.14 -32.36 -35.21
CA MET A 18 -20.56 -31.32 -36.18
C MET A 18 -19.40 -30.39 -36.56
N VAL A 19 -18.21 -30.56 -35.94
CA VAL A 19 -17.07 -29.68 -36.11
C VAL A 19 -15.79 -30.52 -36.13
N ALA A 20 -15.26 -30.76 -37.33
CA ALA A 20 -14.08 -31.59 -37.56
C ALA A 20 -12.91 -31.18 -36.64
N GLY A 21 -12.32 -32.16 -35.97
CA GLY A 21 -11.27 -31.94 -35.00
C GLY A 21 -10.17 -32.97 -35.04
N LEU A 22 -9.54 -33.22 -33.92
CA LEU A 22 -8.36 -34.05 -33.79
C LEU A 22 -8.67 -35.36 -33.04
N ALA A 23 -8.11 -36.46 -33.50
CA ALA A 23 -8.30 -37.76 -32.87
C ALA A 23 -7.82 -37.79 -31.40
N GLU A 24 -6.81 -36.99 -31.05
CA GLU A 24 -6.30 -36.87 -29.70
C GLU A 24 -7.26 -36.16 -28.75
N PHE A 25 -8.24 -35.41 -29.29
CA PHE A 25 -9.29 -34.71 -28.56
C PHE A 25 -10.67 -35.30 -28.82
N ASN A 26 -10.74 -36.59 -29.22
CA ASN A 26 -11.99 -37.30 -29.53
C ASN A 26 -12.86 -36.54 -30.54
N GLY A 27 -12.29 -36.02 -31.64
CA GLY A 27 -13.01 -35.29 -32.68
C GLY A 27 -13.24 -33.79 -32.39
N CYS A 28 -12.80 -33.26 -31.27
CA CYS A 28 -12.89 -31.84 -31.06
C CYS A 28 -11.68 -31.06 -31.59
N PRO A 29 -11.87 -29.86 -32.13
CA PRO A 29 -10.77 -28.98 -32.49
C PRO A 29 -10.03 -28.42 -31.25
N ASP A 30 -8.80 -28.00 -31.49
CA ASP A 30 -7.99 -27.15 -30.62
C ASP A 30 -7.61 -25.95 -31.49
N THR A 31 -8.37 -24.85 -31.33
CA THR A 31 -8.30 -23.73 -32.27
C THR A 31 -7.05 -22.87 -32.07
N ASP A 32 -6.54 -22.74 -30.86
CA ASP A 32 -5.39 -21.90 -30.52
C ASP A 32 -4.11 -22.71 -30.30
N GLY A 33 -4.21 -24.04 -30.21
CA GLY A 33 -3.07 -24.95 -30.17
C GLY A 33 -2.40 -25.06 -28.80
N ASP A 34 -3.12 -24.81 -27.71
CA ASP A 34 -2.58 -24.91 -26.37
C ASP A 34 -2.63 -26.31 -25.76
N GLY A 35 -3.20 -27.28 -26.48
CA GLY A 35 -3.33 -28.66 -26.05
C GLY A 35 -4.64 -28.95 -25.28
N ILE A 36 -5.57 -28.05 -25.31
CA ILE A 36 -6.90 -28.20 -24.69
C ILE A 36 -7.96 -28.08 -25.79
N ALA A 37 -8.81 -29.09 -25.92
CA ALA A 37 -9.86 -29.03 -26.90
C ALA A 37 -10.85 -27.89 -26.64
N ASP A 38 -11.35 -27.24 -27.71
CA ASP A 38 -12.26 -26.08 -27.65
C ASP A 38 -13.50 -26.30 -26.72
N ASN A 39 -13.99 -27.55 -26.65
CA ASN A 39 -15.14 -27.89 -25.80
C ASN A 39 -14.79 -27.96 -24.29
N LYS A 40 -13.51 -27.99 -23.94
CA LYS A 40 -13.00 -28.00 -22.57
C LYS A 40 -12.23 -26.73 -22.24
N ASP A 41 -11.98 -25.92 -23.26
CA ASP A 41 -11.26 -24.66 -23.15
C ASP A 41 -12.21 -23.49 -22.88
N ARG A 42 -11.91 -22.70 -21.86
CA ARG A 42 -12.67 -21.49 -21.52
C ARG A 42 -12.27 -20.29 -22.40
N CYS A 43 -11.11 -20.36 -23.05
CA CYS A 43 -10.53 -19.32 -23.90
C CYS A 43 -10.12 -19.89 -25.29
N PRO A 44 -10.98 -20.60 -26.05
CA PRO A 44 -10.63 -21.45 -27.18
C PRO A 44 -10.05 -20.73 -28.41
N LYS A 45 -9.63 -19.50 -28.30
CA LYS A 45 -9.01 -18.68 -29.34
C LYS A 45 -7.74 -17.98 -28.89
N VAL A 46 -7.35 -18.18 -27.64
CA VAL A 46 -6.19 -17.54 -27.04
C VAL A 46 -5.47 -18.54 -26.13
N ALA A 47 -4.43 -19.14 -26.65
CA ALA A 47 -3.66 -20.17 -25.96
C ALA A 47 -3.29 -19.78 -24.53
N GLY A 48 -3.52 -20.70 -23.60
CA GLY A 48 -3.35 -20.45 -22.19
C GLY A 48 -2.82 -21.65 -21.40
N LEU A 49 -3.16 -21.71 -20.14
CA LEU A 49 -2.66 -22.72 -19.22
C LEU A 49 -3.77 -23.71 -18.86
N GLU A 50 -3.45 -25.00 -18.83
CA GLU A 50 -4.38 -26.05 -18.37
C GLU A 50 -4.89 -25.75 -16.95
N SER A 51 -4.02 -25.25 -16.06
CA SER A 51 -4.37 -24.84 -14.68
C SER A 51 -5.40 -23.70 -14.61
N MET A 52 -5.52 -22.91 -15.71
CA MET A 52 -6.49 -21.81 -15.85
C MET A 52 -7.65 -22.18 -16.77
N GLY A 53 -7.74 -23.49 -17.18
CA GLY A 53 -8.77 -23.99 -18.07
C GLY A 53 -8.64 -23.43 -19.49
N GLY A 54 -7.41 -23.36 -20.03
CA GLY A 54 -7.09 -22.85 -21.36
C GLY A 54 -7.00 -21.32 -21.46
N CYS A 55 -7.12 -20.59 -20.37
CA CYS A 55 -6.95 -19.14 -20.43
C CYS A 55 -5.51 -18.71 -20.11
N PRO A 56 -5.03 -17.61 -20.73
CA PRO A 56 -3.72 -17.04 -20.42
C PRO A 56 -3.68 -16.46 -18.99
N GLU A 57 -2.49 -16.47 -18.42
CA GLU A 57 -2.14 -15.87 -17.16
C GLU A 57 -0.72 -15.30 -17.31
N THR A 58 -0.59 -13.97 -17.25
CA THR A 58 0.63 -13.28 -17.74
C THR A 58 1.61 -12.93 -16.63
N ASP A 59 1.17 -12.57 -15.43
CA ASP A 59 2.04 -12.01 -14.38
C ASP A 59 2.38 -12.97 -13.23
N GLY A 60 1.75 -14.14 -13.19
CA GLY A 60 2.08 -15.19 -12.25
C GLY A 60 1.34 -15.12 -10.92
N ASP A 61 0.23 -14.38 -10.83
CA ASP A 61 -0.55 -14.26 -9.59
C ASP A 61 -1.64 -15.33 -9.41
N GLY A 62 -1.83 -16.17 -10.43
CA GLY A 62 -2.80 -17.25 -10.40
C GLY A 62 -4.23 -16.80 -10.73
N ILE A 63 -4.40 -15.67 -11.40
CA ILE A 63 -5.67 -15.17 -11.93
C ILE A 63 -5.55 -15.06 -13.44
N ALA A 64 -6.45 -15.71 -14.18
CA ALA A 64 -6.44 -15.61 -15.61
C ALA A 64 -6.64 -14.17 -16.09
N ASP A 65 -5.92 -13.73 -17.13
CA ASP A 65 -5.90 -12.35 -17.66
C ASP A 65 -7.30 -11.75 -17.86
N GLY A 66 -8.27 -12.57 -18.31
CA GLY A 66 -9.66 -12.15 -18.51
C GLY A 66 -10.45 -11.89 -17.23
N GLN A 67 -9.94 -12.29 -16.07
CA GLN A 67 -10.52 -12.08 -14.74
C GLN A 67 -9.68 -11.15 -13.89
N ASP A 68 -8.50 -10.77 -14.41
CA ASP A 68 -7.56 -9.90 -13.77
C ASP A 68 -7.75 -8.45 -14.22
N ALA A 69 -7.82 -7.53 -13.25
CA ALA A 69 -7.90 -6.11 -13.54
C ALA A 69 -6.53 -5.49 -13.87
N CYS A 70 -5.43 -6.18 -13.51
CA CYS A 70 -4.05 -5.77 -13.75
C CYS A 70 -3.20 -6.89 -14.37
N PRO A 71 -3.53 -7.46 -15.53
CA PRO A 71 -2.98 -8.73 -16.05
C PRO A 71 -1.48 -8.71 -16.40
N LYS A 72 -0.74 -7.71 -15.98
CA LYS A 72 0.72 -7.55 -16.17
C LYS A 72 1.45 -7.20 -14.88
N VAL A 73 0.72 -7.09 -13.78
CA VAL A 73 1.27 -6.68 -12.48
C VAL A 73 0.61 -7.50 -11.39
N ALA A 74 1.29 -8.55 -10.97
CA ALA A 74 0.79 -9.52 -10.01
C ALA A 74 0.23 -8.87 -8.74
N GLY A 75 -0.96 -9.29 -8.35
CA GLY A 75 -1.61 -8.80 -7.16
C GLY A 75 -2.57 -9.81 -6.52
N PRO A 76 -3.11 -9.53 -5.35
CA PRO A 76 -3.95 -10.47 -4.66
C PRO A 76 -5.35 -10.58 -5.27
N ARG A 77 -5.92 -11.78 -5.24
CA ARG A 77 -7.30 -12.06 -5.69
C ARG A 77 -8.33 -11.15 -5.01
N GLY A 78 -8.08 -10.73 -3.76
CA GLY A 78 -8.94 -9.80 -3.02
C GLY A 78 -9.03 -8.40 -3.63
N ASN A 79 -8.05 -8.02 -4.46
CA ASN A 79 -8.05 -6.78 -5.25
C ASN A 79 -8.13 -7.06 -6.76
N ARG A 80 -8.71 -8.18 -7.16
CA ARG A 80 -8.91 -8.60 -8.55
C ARG A 80 -7.61 -8.61 -9.37
N GLY A 81 -6.52 -9.11 -8.79
CA GLY A 81 -5.23 -9.22 -9.46
C GLY A 81 -4.40 -7.93 -9.46
N CYS A 82 -4.90 -6.84 -8.91
CA CYS A 82 -4.09 -5.62 -8.77
C CYS A 82 -3.36 -5.57 -7.44
N PRO A 83 -2.15 -5.02 -7.38
CA PRO A 83 -1.54 -4.64 -6.12
C PRO A 83 -2.46 -3.69 -5.33
N TRP A 84 -2.40 -3.76 -4.01
CA TRP A 84 -3.03 -2.72 -3.20
C TRP A 84 -2.26 -1.41 -3.39
N PRO A 85 -2.96 -0.25 -3.46
CA PRO A 85 -2.30 1.05 -3.44
C PRO A 85 -1.39 1.20 -2.22
N ASP A 86 -0.26 1.87 -2.42
CA ASP A 86 0.71 2.27 -1.40
C ASP A 86 1.15 3.68 -1.82
N THR A 87 0.52 4.69 -1.24
CA THR A 87 0.60 6.08 -1.72
C THR A 87 1.94 6.72 -1.40
N ASP A 88 2.54 6.38 -0.26
CA ASP A 88 3.82 6.97 0.17
C ASP A 88 5.04 6.07 -0.06
N GLY A 89 4.80 4.78 -0.42
CA GLY A 89 5.85 3.85 -0.85
C GLY A 89 6.63 3.20 0.29
N ASP A 90 6.06 3.10 1.48
CA ASP A 90 6.72 2.52 2.66
C ASP A 90 6.55 1.00 2.78
N SER A 91 5.86 0.38 1.83
CA SER A 91 5.52 -1.05 1.76
C SER A 91 4.38 -1.49 2.68
N VAL A 92 3.64 -0.57 3.25
CA VAL A 92 2.36 -0.82 3.93
C VAL A 92 1.25 -0.31 3.01
N PRO A 93 0.38 -1.18 2.49
CA PRO A 93 -0.71 -0.71 1.64
C PRO A 93 -1.65 0.28 2.36
N ASP A 94 -2.17 1.27 1.64
CA ASP A 94 -3.06 2.33 2.17
C ASP A 94 -4.19 1.81 3.07
N LYS A 95 -4.72 0.61 2.75
CA LYS A 95 -5.81 -0.01 3.53
C LYS A 95 -5.39 -0.51 4.92
N ASP A 96 -4.11 -0.77 5.12
CA ASP A 96 -3.51 -1.29 6.36
C ASP A 96 -2.62 -0.23 7.02
N ASP A 97 -2.45 0.92 6.35
CA ASP A 97 -1.61 2.03 6.77
C ASP A 97 -2.42 3.07 7.56
N LYS A 98 -1.95 3.41 8.75
CA LYS A 98 -2.54 4.46 9.57
C LYS A 98 -2.11 5.87 9.14
N CYS A 99 -1.04 5.99 8.34
CA CYS A 99 -0.47 7.24 7.86
C CYS A 99 -0.23 7.22 6.33
N PRO A 100 -1.23 6.99 5.46
CA PRO A 100 -1.07 6.63 4.05
C PRO A 100 -0.40 7.68 3.16
N GLU A 101 -0.06 8.85 3.68
CA GLU A 101 0.62 9.94 2.96
C GLU A 101 2.01 10.25 3.54
N VAL A 102 2.43 9.52 4.58
CA VAL A 102 3.69 9.81 5.30
C VAL A 102 4.44 8.52 5.60
N PRO A 103 5.51 8.23 4.84
CA PRO A 103 6.25 6.97 4.95
C PRO A 103 6.66 6.63 6.39
N GLY A 104 6.39 5.41 6.79
CA GLY A 104 6.69 4.94 8.13
C GLY A 104 7.32 3.56 8.18
N THR A 105 6.89 2.72 9.09
CA THR A 105 7.41 1.36 9.23
C THR A 105 6.28 0.35 9.37
N VAL A 106 6.49 -0.86 8.85
CA VAL A 106 5.55 -1.98 9.03
C VAL A 106 5.29 -2.26 10.51
N ALA A 107 6.30 -2.06 11.38
CA ALA A 107 6.18 -2.29 12.82
C ALA A 107 5.25 -1.27 13.51
N ASN A 108 5.03 -0.10 12.89
CA ASN A 108 4.16 0.95 13.39
C ASN A 108 2.96 1.20 12.47
N ASP A 109 2.51 0.14 11.78
CA ASP A 109 1.34 0.17 10.89
C ASP A 109 1.42 1.32 9.86
N GLY A 110 2.59 1.50 9.20
CA GLY A 110 2.80 2.53 8.19
C GLY A 110 3.06 3.94 8.73
N CYS A 111 3.01 4.16 10.03
CA CYS A 111 3.35 5.47 10.58
C CYS A 111 4.84 5.59 10.89
N PRO A 112 5.42 6.82 10.81
CA PRO A 112 6.75 7.09 11.32
C PRO A 112 6.86 6.73 12.80
N GLU A 113 8.03 6.30 13.23
CA GLU A 113 8.29 6.12 14.65
C GLU A 113 8.17 7.47 15.37
N GLY A 114 7.58 7.44 16.57
CA GLY A 114 7.51 8.62 17.43
C GLY A 114 8.89 9.09 17.90
N PRO A 115 8.97 10.26 18.55
CA PRO A 115 10.23 10.81 19.04
C PRO A 115 11.01 9.83 19.90
N THR A 116 12.29 9.62 19.58
CA THR A 116 13.16 8.75 20.37
C THR A 116 13.35 9.31 21.78
N ALA A 117 13.68 8.44 22.74
CA ALA A 117 14.00 8.88 24.11
C ALA A 117 15.18 9.89 24.13
N GLU A 118 16.16 9.73 23.21
CA GLU A 118 17.29 10.65 23.04
C GLU A 118 16.85 12.02 22.53
N ASP A 119 16.01 12.07 21.48
CA ASP A 119 15.49 13.32 20.93
C ASP A 119 14.57 14.03 21.94
N MET A 120 13.76 13.31 22.71
CA MET A 120 12.95 13.87 23.80
C MET A 120 13.80 14.42 24.95
N ALA A 121 14.86 13.73 25.33
CA ALA A 121 15.82 14.22 26.32
C ALA A 121 16.50 15.50 25.85
N LYS A 122 16.89 15.57 24.58
CA LYS A 122 17.52 16.75 23.97
C LYS A 122 16.57 17.93 23.87
N ILE A 123 15.31 17.71 23.49
CA ILE A 123 14.26 18.77 23.53
C ILE A 123 14.12 19.31 24.96
N THR A 124 14.06 18.41 25.95
CA THR A 124 13.94 18.78 27.36
C THR A 124 15.15 19.57 27.86
N GLU A 125 16.35 19.22 27.43
CA GLU A 125 17.57 19.96 27.75
C GLU A 125 17.57 21.35 27.11
N LEU A 126 17.27 21.43 25.81
CA LEU A 126 17.21 22.68 25.05
C LEU A 126 16.12 23.61 25.59
N SER A 127 14.95 23.09 25.97
CA SER A 127 13.84 23.90 26.50
C SER A 127 14.21 24.70 27.74
N ARG A 128 15.18 24.25 28.55
CA ARG A 128 15.73 24.99 29.68
C ARG A 128 16.50 26.25 29.27
N GLY A 129 16.97 26.30 28.03
CA GLY A 129 17.63 27.46 27.43
C GLY A 129 16.67 28.53 26.92
N ILE A 130 15.38 28.27 26.87
CA ILE A 130 14.36 29.25 26.44
C ILE A 130 14.19 30.28 27.56
N GLN A 131 14.58 31.53 27.29
CA GLN A 131 14.52 32.61 28.25
C GLN A 131 13.70 33.79 27.71
N PHE A 132 12.88 34.35 28.59
CA PHE A 132 12.11 35.55 28.30
C PHE A 132 12.73 36.76 29.03
N ALA A 133 12.57 37.94 28.45
CA ALA A 133 12.92 39.18 29.11
C ALA A 133 12.09 39.33 30.39
N PHE A 134 12.65 40.01 31.41
CA PHE A 134 12.02 40.16 32.70
C PHE A 134 10.64 40.81 32.59
N GLY A 135 9.62 40.14 33.12
CA GLY A 135 8.23 40.60 33.10
C GLY A 135 7.60 40.72 31.71
N ALA A 136 8.17 40.09 30.69
CA ALA A 136 7.72 40.18 29.32
C ALA A 136 7.47 38.77 28.67
N THR A 137 6.82 38.80 27.52
CA THR A 137 6.61 37.64 26.65
C THR A 137 7.61 37.56 25.47
N THR A 138 8.56 38.50 25.40
CA THR A 138 9.60 38.56 24.39
C THR A 138 10.81 37.73 24.80
N PHE A 139 11.39 37.01 23.85
CA PHE A 139 12.60 36.21 24.05
C PHE A 139 13.85 37.06 24.25
N THR A 140 14.81 36.52 25.00
CA THR A 140 16.19 37.06 25.03
C THR A 140 16.96 36.70 23.77
N GLU A 141 18.06 37.41 23.46
CA GLU A 141 18.88 37.20 22.26
C GLU A 141 19.39 35.77 22.09
N GLY A 142 19.62 35.05 23.19
CA GLY A 142 20.10 33.66 23.14
C GLY A 142 19.02 32.61 22.84
N THR A 143 17.75 32.97 22.88
CA THR A 143 16.63 32.02 22.72
C THR A 143 16.38 31.58 21.27
N PRO A 144 16.46 32.43 20.22
CA PRO A 144 16.16 32.00 18.85
C PRO A 144 16.97 30.79 18.36
N PRO A 145 18.29 30.69 18.56
CA PRO A 145 19.05 29.50 18.16
C PRO A 145 18.61 28.22 18.89
N VAL A 146 18.15 28.35 20.13
CA VAL A 146 17.63 27.20 20.91
C VAL A 146 16.31 26.71 20.31
N LEU A 147 15.42 27.63 19.92
CA LEU A 147 14.16 27.29 19.25
C LEU A 147 14.41 26.64 17.90
N ASP A 148 15.35 27.14 17.09
CA ASP A 148 15.72 26.54 15.81
C ASP A 148 16.22 25.09 15.98
N ALA A 149 17.00 24.83 17.03
CA ALA A 149 17.47 23.48 17.35
C ALA A 149 16.31 22.54 17.76
N ILE A 150 15.36 23.03 18.54
CA ILE A 150 14.15 22.27 18.92
C ILE A 150 13.29 21.98 17.68
N VAL A 151 13.03 22.98 16.85
CA VAL A 151 12.26 22.85 15.61
C VAL A 151 12.91 21.82 14.69
N SER A 152 14.23 21.81 14.58
CA SER A 152 14.97 20.83 13.76
C SER A 152 14.76 19.39 14.23
N ILE A 153 14.54 19.17 15.52
CA ILE A 153 14.21 17.84 16.07
C ILE A 153 12.75 17.52 15.81
N ILE A 154 11.84 18.45 16.06
CA ILE A 154 10.38 18.27 15.89
C ILE A 154 10.06 17.91 14.42
N LEU A 155 10.70 18.54 13.46
CA LEU A 155 10.50 18.30 12.03
C LEU A 155 10.90 16.89 11.56
N LYS A 156 11.63 16.11 12.36
CA LYS A 156 11.87 14.68 12.08
C LYS A 156 10.61 13.83 12.29
N TYR A 157 9.62 14.34 13.01
CA TYR A 157 8.45 13.61 13.46
C TYR A 157 7.15 14.34 13.04
N PRO A 158 6.84 14.37 11.74
CA PRO A 158 5.76 15.21 11.21
C PRO A 158 4.36 14.81 11.70
N THR A 159 4.20 13.56 12.16
CA THR A 159 2.93 13.04 12.69
C THR A 159 2.83 13.10 14.22
N ALA A 160 3.93 13.44 14.91
CA ALA A 160 3.91 13.52 16.37
C ALA A 160 3.25 14.80 16.86
N SER A 161 2.49 14.71 17.94
CA SER A 161 1.94 15.86 18.65
C SER A 161 2.83 16.25 19.83
N PHE A 162 3.18 17.51 19.92
CA PHE A 162 3.98 18.07 21.01
C PHE A 162 3.14 19.06 21.80
N SER A 163 3.22 19.00 23.14
CA SER A 163 2.64 20.01 24.02
C SER A 163 3.73 21.00 24.43
N VAL A 164 3.43 22.30 24.35
CA VAL A 164 4.32 23.37 24.78
C VAL A 164 3.64 24.12 25.92
N GLU A 165 4.32 24.19 27.05
CA GLU A 165 3.81 24.86 28.26
C GLU A 165 4.74 25.98 28.68
N GLY A 166 4.19 27.19 28.89
CA GLY A 166 4.90 28.33 29.41
C GLY A 166 4.70 28.48 30.92
N HIS A 167 5.78 28.71 31.64
CA HIS A 167 5.73 28.89 33.11
C HIS A 167 6.35 30.22 33.51
N THR A 168 5.95 30.69 34.71
CA THR A 168 6.57 31.82 35.41
C THR A 168 7.13 31.36 36.75
N ASP A 169 8.03 32.14 37.36
CA ASP A 169 8.41 31.96 38.74
C ASP A 169 7.28 32.39 39.70
N SER A 170 7.51 32.28 41.01
CA SER A 170 6.56 32.64 42.04
C SER A 170 6.59 34.13 42.42
N ILE A 171 7.40 34.94 41.76
CA ILE A 171 7.54 36.39 42.06
C ILE A 171 6.44 37.14 41.33
N GLY A 172 5.63 37.90 42.09
CA GLY A 172 4.52 38.69 41.55
C GLY A 172 3.13 38.20 42.02
N THR A 173 2.08 38.84 41.51
CA THR A 173 0.71 38.45 41.82
C THR A 173 0.27 37.24 40.96
N LYS A 174 -0.63 36.43 41.50
CA LYS A 174 -1.15 35.26 40.79
C LYS A 174 -1.76 35.62 39.42
N GLY A 175 -2.55 36.71 39.35
CA GLY A 175 -3.19 37.16 38.11
C GLY A 175 -2.19 37.64 37.07
N PHE A 176 -1.15 38.37 37.48
CA PHE A 176 -0.07 38.78 36.58
C PHE A 176 0.69 37.58 36.04
N ASN A 177 1.10 36.64 36.89
CA ASN A 177 1.82 35.46 36.53
C ASN A 177 0.99 34.52 35.61
N GLN A 178 -0.32 34.43 35.82
CA GLN A 178 -1.22 33.70 34.95
C GLN A 178 -1.22 34.27 33.52
N SER A 179 -1.47 35.59 33.40
CA SER A 179 -1.43 36.26 32.09
C SER A 179 -0.08 36.18 31.42
N LEU A 180 1.01 36.22 32.17
CA LEU A 180 2.36 36.12 31.64
C LEU A 180 2.67 34.71 31.14
N SER A 181 2.21 33.65 31.84
CA SER A 181 2.40 32.26 31.40
C SER A 181 1.57 31.92 30.16
N GLU A 182 0.34 32.44 30.09
CA GLU A 182 -0.53 32.30 28.92
C GLU A 182 0.03 33.02 27.69
N GLY A 183 0.73 34.13 27.88
CA GLY A 183 1.38 34.88 26.80
C GLY A 183 2.70 34.32 26.34
N ARG A 184 3.34 33.47 27.14
CA ARG A 184 4.59 32.79 26.82
C ARG A 184 4.38 31.45 26.10
#